data_0947ba410c687dc7c8eb687c77a49219
#
_entry.id   0947ba410c687dc7c8eb687c77a49219
#
_cell.length_a   1.000
_cell.length_b   1.000
_cell.length_c   1.000
_cell.angle_alpha   90.00
_cell.angle_beta   90.00
_cell.angle_gamma   90.00
#
_symmetry.space_group_name_H-M   'P 1'
#
loop_
_entity.id
_entity.type
_entity.pdbx_description
1 polymer ?
#
loop_
_entity_poly.entity_id
_entity_poly.type
_entity_poly.pdbx_seq_one_letter_code
_entity_poly.pdbx_strand_id
1 'polypeptide(L)'
;MDVAPPAEQATLAAAAGLTSSFGHRAGLHKVKDDLNLSASAALVIDQHSGAVLFRKNAEAVLPIASLTKLMTALVVTESGQPLDQVITISEDDVDGERHSRSRLRVGTSLNRGEALHLALMSSENRAAHALGRSDPRGIGNFVQAMNRKAKALGMANTVFVDPTGLSNRNRSTANDLSLLTAAASQNPLMGEYSTTPQHELAASTGQVLRYNNSNRLIKNPQWDISLQKTGYIVEAGWCLVMSTKIAGHDLLVVLLDAGGKGSRSADAERIKRWVASQMKVANQGEGGNPRDLRG
;
A
#
# COMPACT_ATOMS: atom_id res chain seq x y z
N MET A 1 10.77 8.89 19.56
CA MET A 1 12.03 8.31 19.01
C MET A 1 11.74 7.87 17.60
N ASP A 2 12.49 8.39 16.65
CA ASP A 2 12.22 8.22 15.24
C ASP A 2 12.44 6.79 14.75
N VAL A 3 11.62 6.41 13.75
CA VAL A 3 11.88 5.24 12.91
C VAL A 3 13.29 5.39 12.34
N ALA A 4 14.11 4.34 12.41
CA ALA A 4 15.46 4.37 11.84
C ALA A 4 15.42 4.99 10.43
N PRO A 5 16.30 5.92 10.13
CA PRO A 5 16.36 6.53 8.82
C PRO A 5 16.61 5.45 7.76
N PRO A 6 16.15 5.65 6.51
CA PRO A 6 16.34 4.71 5.40
C PRO A 6 17.78 4.25 5.20
N ALA A 7 18.76 5.07 5.62
CA ALA A 7 20.17 4.74 5.59
C ALA A 7 20.55 3.55 6.49
N GLU A 8 19.91 3.37 7.65
CA GLU A 8 20.22 2.27 8.57
C GLU A 8 19.65 0.93 8.07
N GLN A 9 18.47 0.96 7.42
CA GLN A 9 17.91 -0.22 6.74
C GLN A 9 18.72 -0.58 5.50
N ALA A 10 19.24 0.42 4.77
CA ALA A 10 20.16 0.21 3.67
C ALA A 10 21.50 -0.40 4.14
N THR A 11 21.97 -0.05 5.33
CA THR A 11 23.21 -0.60 5.93
C THR A 11 23.03 -2.07 6.32
N LEU A 12 21.87 -2.44 6.88
CA LEU A 12 21.55 -3.84 7.20
C LEU A 12 21.40 -4.70 5.95
N ALA A 13 20.84 -4.14 4.87
CA ALA A 13 20.73 -4.80 3.58
C ALA A 13 22.08 -4.94 2.85
N ALA A 14 22.97 -3.96 3.00
CA ALA A 14 24.34 -4.05 2.50
C ALA A 14 25.12 -5.15 3.21
N ALA A 15 24.92 -5.33 4.51
CA ALA A 15 25.49 -6.45 5.28
C ALA A 15 24.97 -7.82 4.79
N ALA A 16 23.75 -7.88 4.22
CA ALA A 16 23.17 -9.07 3.60
C ALA A 16 23.54 -9.22 2.10
N GLY A 17 24.39 -8.36 1.53
CA GLY A 17 24.78 -8.38 0.14
C GLY A 17 23.71 -7.86 -0.85
N LEU A 18 22.61 -7.28 -0.36
CA LEU A 18 21.52 -6.75 -1.19
C LEU A 18 21.64 -5.22 -1.29
N THR A 19 22.21 -4.74 -2.38
CA THR A 19 22.40 -3.31 -2.65
C THR A 19 21.28 -2.67 -3.48
N SER A 20 20.36 -3.48 -4.06
CA SER A 20 19.28 -3.00 -4.92
C SER A 20 18.06 -3.92 -4.91
N SER A 21 16.90 -3.37 -5.26
CA SER A 21 15.63 -4.07 -5.35
C SER A 21 15.58 -5.10 -6.48
N PHE A 22 14.58 -5.97 -6.46
CA PHE A 22 14.41 -7.01 -7.51
C PHE A 22 14.13 -6.39 -8.87
N GLY A 23 13.28 -5.38 -8.97
CA GLY A 23 12.97 -4.73 -10.23
C GLY A 23 14.17 -3.97 -10.81
N HIS A 24 14.98 -3.32 -9.97
CA HIS A 24 16.22 -2.68 -10.41
C HIS A 24 17.22 -3.70 -10.94
N ARG A 25 17.43 -4.83 -10.25
CA ARG A 25 18.32 -5.90 -10.72
C ARG A 25 17.85 -6.50 -12.04
N ALA A 26 16.52 -6.63 -12.22
CA ALA A 26 15.92 -7.09 -13.47
C ALA A 26 15.91 -6.03 -14.58
N GLY A 27 16.39 -4.81 -14.32
CA GLY A 27 16.42 -3.72 -15.28
C GLY A 27 15.07 -3.11 -15.62
N LEU A 28 13.99 -3.43 -14.86
CA LEU A 28 12.64 -2.96 -15.15
C LEU A 28 12.50 -1.43 -15.07
N HIS A 29 13.28 -0.78 -14.21
CA HIS A 29 13.32 0.68 -14.10
C HIS A 29 13.82 1.37 -15.38
N LYS A 30 14.59 0.66 -16.24
CA LYS A 30 15.15 1.18 -17.49
C LYS A 30 14.13 1.20 -18.63
N VAL A 31 12.99 0.53 -18.48
CA VAL A 31 11.91 0.57 -19.46
C VAL A 31 11.40 2.00 -19.54
N LYS A 32 11.53 2.60 -20.73
CA LYS A 32 11.07 3.97 -20.98
C LYS A 32 9.57 4.03 -20.95
N ASP A 33 9.03 5.11 -20.40
CA ASP A 33 7.62 5.45 -20.39
C ASP A 33 7.44 6.96 -20.59
N ASP A 34 6.27 7.37 -21.05
CA ASP A 34 5.99 8.77 -21.42
C ASP A 34 5.97 9.72 -20.21
N LEU A 35 5.92 9.18 -19.00
CA LEU A 35 5.87 9.96 -17.76
C LEU A 35 7.21 10.02 -17.03
N ASN A 36 8.23 9.30 -17.52
CA ASN A 36 9.54 9.17 -16.85
C ASN A 36 9.42 8.74 -15.39
N LEU A 37 8.62 7.71 -15.12
CA LEU A 37 8.41 7.21 -13.76
C LEU A 37 9.67 6.51 -13.24
N SER A 38 10.00 6.81 -11.99
CA SER A 38 11.05 6.13 -11.23
C SER A 38 10.64 4.69 -10.83
N ALA A 39 9.34 4.44 -10.75
CA ALA A 39 8.81 3.12 -10.44
C ALA A 39 9.17 2.11 -11.54
N SER A 40 9.61 0.91 -11.12
CA SER A 40 9.91 -0.21 -12.03
C SER A 40 8.66 -0.80 -12.66
N ALA A 41 7.53 -0.77 -11.93
CA ALA A 41 6.22 -1.12 -12.47
C ALA A 41 5.16 -0.12 -12.01
N ALA A 42 4.20 0.19 -12.88
CA ALA A 42 3.12 1.12 -12.60
C ALA A 42 1.84 0.77 -13.36
N LEU A 43 0.70 1.09 -12.75
CA LEU A 43 -0.62 0.90 -13.34
C LEU A 43 -1.56 2.01 -12.87
N VAL A 44 -2.32 2.58 -13.79
CA VAL A 44 -3.41 3.53 -13.51
C VAL A 44 -4.67 3.05 -14.20
N ILE A 45 -5.74 2.88 -13.42
CA ILE A 45 -7.04 2.40 -13.90
C ILE A 45 -8.12 3.38 -13.49
N ASP A 46 -9.02 3.72 -14.40
CA ASP A 46 -10.28 4.39 -14.08
C ASP A 46 -11.25 3.37 -13.46
N GLN A 47 -11.69 3.61 -12.23
CA GLN A 47 -12.50 2.64 -11.47
C GLN A 47 -13.92 2.52 -12.03
N HIS A 48 -14.42 3.55 -12.69
CA HIS A 48 -15.78 3.54 -13.22
C HIS A 48 -15.87 2.75 -14.52
N SER A 49 -14.95 2.99 -15.45
CA SER A 49 -14.93 2.34 -16.77
C SER A 49 -14.12 1.04 -16.81
N GLY A 50 -13.23 0.82 -15.85
CA GLY A 50 -12.23 -0.25 -15.87
C GLY A 50 -11.10 0.00 -16.88
N ALA A 51 -11.08 1.16 -17.54
CA ALA A 51 -10.08 1.47 -18.55
C ALA A 51 -8.68 1.63 -17.94
N VAL A 52 -7.70 0.95 -18.54
CA VAL A 52 -6.29 1.15 -18.21
C VAL A 52 -5.79 2.42 -18.89
N LEU A 53 -5.53 3.46 -18.10
CA LEU A 53 -5.04 4.75 -18.58
C LEU A 53 -3.54 4.75 -18.80
N PHE A 54 -2.79 4.07 -17.93
CA PHE A 54 -1.34 3.97 -18.02
C PHE A 54 -0.84 2.62 -17.53
N ARG A 55 0.21 2.09 -18.18
CA ARG A 55 0.81 0.79 -17.85
C ARG A 55 2.31 0.82 -18.09
N LYS A 56 3.08 0.31 -17.10
CA LYS A 56 4.51 0.02 -17.22
C LYS A 56 4.81 -1.27 -16.45
N ASN A 57 5.30 -2.31 -17.11
CA ASN A 57 5.67 -3.61 -16.49
C ASN A 57 4.62 -4.16 -15.51
N ALA A 58 3.32 -3.96 -15.78
CA ALA A 58 2.26 -4.22 -14.81
C ALA A 58 2.10 -5.71 -14.44
N GLU A 59 2.65 -6.61 -15.24
CA GLU A 59 2.66 -8.07 -15.04
C GLU A 59 3.91 -8.56 -14.27
N ALA A 60 4.89 -7.68 -13.99
CA ALA A 60 6.10 -8.07 -13.28
C ALA A 60 5.79 -8.49 -11.85
N VAL A 61 6.18 -9.72 -11.50
CA VAL A 61 6.03 -10.26 -10.13
C VAL A 61 7.16 -9.73 -9.27
N LEU A 62 6.82 -8.86 -8.32
CA LEU A 62 7.77 -8.16 -7.44
C LEU A 62 7.41 -8.38 -5.97
N PRO A 63 8.39 -8.30 -5.05
CA PRO A 63 8.09 -8.15 -3.63
C PRO A 63 7.29 -6.87 -3.39
N ILE A 64 6.30 -6.92 -2.52
CA ILE A 64 5.33 -5.82 -2.35
C ILE A 64 5.41 -5.12 -0.99
N ALA A 65 6.30 -5.59 -0.13
CA ALA A 65 6.46 -5.04 1.22
C ALA A 65 5.11 -4.88 1.95
N SER A 66 4.96 -3.81 2.70
CA SER A 66 3.76 -3.53 3.50
C SER A 66 2.47 -3.26 2.71
N LEU A 67 2.45 -3.32 1.37
CA LEU A 67 1.19 -3.37 0.62
C LEU A 67 0.39 -4.63 1.01
N THR A 68 1.08 -5.67 1.46
CA THR A 68 0.52 -6.89 2.10
C THR A 68 -0.54 -6.58 3.15
N LYS A 69 -0.37 -5.49 3.92
CA LYS A 69 -1.30 -5.12 5.00
C LYS A 69 -2.71 -4.75 4.51
N LEU A 70 -2.89 -4.45 3.23
CA LEU A 70 -4.25 -4.34 2.67
C LEU A 70 -4.96 -5.69 2.66
N MET A 71 -4.28 -6.77 2.27
CA MET A 71 -4.86 -8.11 2.34
C MET A 71 -5.11 -8.55 3.78
N THR A 72 -4.17 -8.26 4.68
CA THR A 72 -4.34 -8.51 6.13
C THR A 72 -5.58 -7.81 6.66
N ALA A 73 -5.75 -6.52 6.34
CA ALA A 73 -6.90 -5.74 6.76
C ALA A 73 -8.22 -6.29 6.18
N LEU A 74 -8.22 -6.66 4.90
CA LEU A 74 -9.39 -7.21 4.23
C LEU A 74 -9.82 -8.53 4.88
N VAL A 75 -8.89 -9.45 5.17
CA VAL A 75 -9.19 -10.71 5.85
C VAL A 75 -9.70 -10.48 7.28
N VAL A 76 -9.10 -9.52 8.01
CA VAL A 76 -9.55 -9.16 9.37
C VAL A 76 -10.97 -8.59 9.35
N THR A 77 -11.26 -7.64 8.48
CA THR A 77 -12.59 -7.00 8.41
C THR A 77 -13.68 -7.96 7.93
N GLU A 78 -13.36 -8.90 7.06
CA GLU A 78 -14.30 -9.92 6.58
C GLU A 78 -14.48 -11.09 7.56
N SER A 79 -13.60 -11.23 8.56
CA SER A 79 -13.69 -12.35 9.53
C SER A 79 -14.88 -12.23 10.51
N GLY A 80 -15.47 -11.05 10.62
CA GLY A 80 -16.54 -10.77 11.59
C GLY A 80 -16.08 -10.74 13.05
N GLN A 81 -14.79 -10.81 13.33
CA GLN A 81 -14.27 -10.73 14.70
C GLN A 81 -14.49 -9.33 15.28
N PRO A 82 -14.87 -9.21 16.58
CA PRO A 82 -15.13 -7.91 17.22
C PRO A 82 -13.91 -6.99 17.15
N LEU A 83 -14.14 -5.74 16.73
CA LEU A 83 -13.07 -4.73 16.66
C LEU A 83 -12.63 -4.21 18.03
N ASP A 84 -13.48 -4.34 19.04
CA ASP A 84 -13.22 -3.99 20.45
C ASP A 84 -12.46 -5.09 21.20
N GLN A 85 -12.30 -6.27 20.61
CA GLN A 85 -11.53 -7.36 21.21
C GLN A 85 -10.09 -6.93 21.46
N VAL A 86 -9.66 -7.07 22.70
CA VAL A 86 -8.29 -6.73 23.13
C VAL A 86 -7.27 -7.73 22.59
N ILE A 87 -6.19 -7.20 22.03
CA ILE A 87 -5.02 -7.93 21.56
C ILE A 87 -3.81 -7.41 22.34
N THR A 88 -3.01 -8.30 22.91
CA THR A 88 -1.75 -7.95 23.57
C THR A 88 -0.59 -8.30 22.66
N ILE A 89 0.32 -7.34 22.47
CA ILE A 89 1.56 -7.54 21.72
C ILE A 89 2.45 -8.50 22.48
N SER A 90 2.87 -9.58 21.84
CA SER A 90 3.75 -10.61 22.41
C SER A 90 5.15 -10.59 21.78
N GLU A 91 6.04 -11.41 22.29
CA GLU A 91 7.38 -11.61 21.69
C GLU A 91 7.29 -12.14 20.25
N ASP A 92 6.26 -12.93 19.93
CA ASP A 92 6.04 -13.43 18.57
C ASP A 92 5.78 -12.30 17.55
N ASP A 93 5.33 -11.13 18.02
CA ASP A 93 5.06 -9.97 17.16
C ASP A 93 6.32 -9.14 16.87
N VAL A 94 7.45 -9.50 17.51
CA VAL A 94 8.74 -8.84 17.29
C VAL A 94 9.36 -9.33 15.99
N ASP A 95 9.70 -8.38 15.11
CA ASP A 95 10.36 -8.69 13.84
C ASP A 95 11.78 -9.20 14.05
N GLY A 96 11.96 -10.50 13.90
CA GLY A 96 13.26 -11.18 13.96
C GLY A 96 14.05 -11.20 12.64
N GLU A 97 13.39 -10.86 11.50
CA GLU A 97 14.07 -10.90 10.19
C GLU A 97 14.80 -9.58 9.87
N ARG A 98 14.14 -8.45 10.12
CA ARG A 98 14.63 -7.12 9.69
C ARG A 98 14.86 -6.17 10.83
N HIS A 99 14.55 -6.59 12.04
CA HIS A 99 14.68 -5.78 13.26
C HIS A 99 14.00 -4.42 13.14
N SER A 100 12.85 -4.37 12.46
CA SER A 100 12.07 -3.15 12.29
C SER A 100 11.63 -2.60 13.63
N ARG A 101 11.81 -1.29 13.82
CA ARG A 101 11.42 -0.62 15.07
C ARG A 101 9.91 -0.48 15.17
N SER A 102 9.38 -0.59 16.38
CA SER A 102 7.99 -0.38 16.71
C SER A 102 7.85 0.43 18.00
N ARG A 103 6.80 1.25 18.08
CA ARG A 103 6.41 1.95 19.31
C ARG A 103 5.56 1.06 20.22
N LEU A 104 4.91 0.03 19.65
CA LEU A 104 4.18 -0.97 20.42
C LEU A 104 5.18 -1.91 21.11
N ARG A 105 5.36 -1.74 22.40
CA ARG A 105 6.22 -2.63 23.20
C ARG A 105 5.49 -3.95 23.48
N VAL A 106 6.23 -5.02 23.68
CA VAL A 106 5.69 -6.29 24.20
C VAL A 106 4.98 -6.01 25.53
N GLY A 107 3.82 -6.63 25.73
CA GLY A 107 2.90 -6.35 26.83
C GLY A 107 1.94 -5.18 26.61
N THR A 108 2.10 -4.39 25.53
CA THR A 108 1.10 -3.36 25.19
C THR A 108 -0.18 -4.01 24.71
N SER A 109 -1.32 -3.65 25.32
CA SER A 109 -2.64 -4.09 24.88
C SER A 109 -3.36 -2.95 24.16
N LEU A 110 -4.03 -3.29 23.07
CA LEU A 110 -4.87 -2.41 22.26
C LEU A 110 -6.02 -3.24 21.68
N ASN A 111 -7.10 -2.60 21.25
CA ASN A 111 -8.17 -3.35 20.61
C ASN A 111 -7.83 -3.68 19.13
N ARG A 112 -8.58 -4.62 18.53
CA ARG A 112 -8.38 -5.07 17.16
C ARG A 112 -8.52 -3.93 16.16
N GLY A 113 -9.47 -3.01 16.38
CA GLY A 113 -9.68 -1.82 15.54
C GLY A 113 -8.48 -0.90 15.56
N GLU A 114 -7.91 -0.63 16.74
CA GLU A 114 -6.66 0.17 16.86
C GLU A 114 -5.47 -0.51 16.19
N ALA A 115 -5.32 -1.84 16.36
CA ALA A 115 -4.27 -2.58 15.67
C ALA A 115 -4.41 -2.47 14.15
N LEU A 116 -5.65 -2.59 13.63
CA LEU A 116 -5.96 -2.44 12.22
C LEU A 116 -5.65 -1.01 11.72
N HIS A 117 -6.06 0.00 12.48
CA HIS A 117 -5.80 1.41 12.17
C HIS A 117 -4.29 1.69 12.05
N LEU A 118 -3.50 1.26 13.05
CA LEU A 118 -2.04 1.43 13.03
C LEU A 118 -1.36 0.67 11.89
N ALA A 119 -1.82 -0.55 11.58
CA ALA A 119 -1.30 -1.34 10.46
C ALA A 119 -1.52 -0.65 9.11
N LEU A 120 -2.69 0.00 8.91
CA LEU A 120 -3.03 0.69 7.67
C LEU A 120 -2.36 2.06 7.56
N MET A 121 -2.53 2.96 8.54
CA MET A 121 -2.07 4.33 8.42
C MET A 121 -0.55 4.50 8.57
N SER A 122 0.03 3.89 9.62
CA SER A 122 1.45 4.04 9.95
C SER A 122 2.32 2.87 9.51
N SER A 123 1.68 1.81 8.97
CA SER A 123 2.37 0.58 8.55
C SER A 123 3.01 -0.19 9.72
N GLU A 124 2.39 -0.15 10.91
CA GLU A 124 2.90 -0.79 12.12
C GLU A 124 2.98 -2.33 11.96
N ASN A 125 4.20 -2.87 12.06
CA ASN A 125 4.45 -4.28 11.77
C ASN A 125 3.94 -5.19 12.90
N ARG A 126 4.17 -4.80 14.18
CA ARG A 126 3.70 -5.60 15.32
C ARG A 126 2.17 -5.66 15.37
N ALA A 127 1.49 -4.56 15.03
CA ALA A 127 0.04 -4.55 14.91
C ALA A 127 -0.45 -5.51 13.82
N ALA A 128 0.16 -5.46 12.64
CA ALA A 128 -0.22 -6.36 11.55
C ALA A 128 0.04 -7.84 11.86
N HIS A 129 1.17 -8.14 12.53
CA HIS A 129 1.48 -9.51 12.95
C HIS A 129 0.49 -9.99 14.01
N ALA A 130 0.23 -9.18 15.04
CA ALA A 130 -0.70 -9.49 16.11
C ALA A 130 -2.13 -9.73 15.60
N LEU A 131 -2.59 -8.99 14.58
CA LEU A 131 -3.86 -9.25 13.90
C LEU A 131 -3.92 -10.65 13.30
N GLY A 132 -2.87 -11.06 12.57
CA GLY A 132 -2.81 -12.41 12.01
C GLY A 132 -2.67 -13.51 13.06
N ARG A 133 -1.83 -13.28 14.09
CA ARG A 133 -1.62 -14.22 15.20
C ARG A 133 -2.90 -14.41 16.04
N SER A 134 -3.68 -13.35 16.21
CA SER A 134 -4.94 -13.40 17.00
C SER A 134 -6.13 -14.01 16.23
N ASP A 135 -5.94 -14.50 15.01
CA ASP A 135 -6.96 -15.32 14.34
C ASP A 135 -7.18 -16.61 15.14
N PRO A 136 -8.41 -16.99 15.48
CA PRO A 136 -8.69 -18.19 16.28
C PRO A 136 -8.14 -19.48 15.68
N ARG A 137 -7.91 -19.50 14.38
CA ARG A 137 -7.34 -20.66 13.64
C ARG A 137 -5.81 -20.66 13.62
N GLY A 138 -5.18 -19.61 14.18
CA GLY A 138 -3.74 -19.41 14.18
C GLY A 138 -3.18 -18.76 12.90
N ILE A 139 -1.96 -18.20 13.02
CA ILE A 139 -1.32 -17.40 11.97
C ILE A 139 -1.15 -18.15 10.64
N GLY A 140 -0.87 -19.46 10.67
CA GLY A 140 -0.75 -20.27 9.46
C GLY A 140 -2.06 -20.32 8.66
N ASN A 141 -3.19 -20.49 9.34
CA ASN A 141 -4.50 -20.48 8.70
C ASN A 141 -4.92 -19.07 8.26
N PHE A 142 -4.49 -18.03 8.98
CA PHE A 142 -4.67 -16.65 8.55
C PHE A 142 -3.96 -16.38 7.21
N VAL A 143 -2.69 -16.76 7.07
CA VAL A 143 -1.95 -16.64 5.81
C VAL A 143 -2.60 -17.45 4.68
N GLN A 144 -3.11 -18.65 4.98
CA GLN A 144 -3.91 -19.40 4.01
C GLN A 144 -5.19 -18.66 3.60
N ALA A 145 -5.85 -17.96 4.55
CA ALA A 145 -7.02 -17.12 4.25
C ALA A 145 -6.64 -15.95 3.33
N MET A 146 -5.50 -15.30 3.55
CA MET A 146 -4.97 -14.26 2.64
C MET A 146 -4.81 -14.80 1.21
N ASN A 147 -4.22 -15.99 1.04
CA ASN A 147 -4.02 -16.59 -0.27
C ASN A 147 -5.35 -17.08 -0.90
N ARG A 148 -6.29 -17.61 -0.11
CA ARG A 148 -7.65 -17.93 -0.60
C ARG A 148 -8.37 -16.67 -1.09
N LYS A 149 -8.26 -15.56 -0.34
CA LYS A 149 -8.85 -14.28 -0.75
C LYS A 149 -8.21 -13.74 -2.02
N ALA A 150 -6.89 -13.82 -2.15
CA ALA A 150 -6.18 -13.45 -3.38
C ALA A 150 -6.72 -14.25 -4.58
N LYS A 151 -6.85 -15.56 -4.45
CA LYS A 151 -7.44 -16.42 -5.50
C LYS A 151 -8.88 -16.01 -5.82
N ALA A 152 -9.71 -15.74 -4.82
CA ALA A 152 -11.10 -15.32 -5.00
C ALA A 152 -11.22 -13.96 -5.72
N LEU A 153 -10.24 -13.06 -5.54
CA LEU A 153 -10.15 -11.78 -6.25
C LEU A 153 -9.56 -11.90 -7.66
N GLY A 154 -9.09 -13.08 -8.09
CA GLY A 154 -8.45 -13.28 -9.38
C GLY A 154 -6.97 -12.88 -9.43
N MET A 155 -6.32 -12.71 -8.27
CA MET A 155 -4.90 -12.32 -8.14
C MET A 155 -3.99 -13.52 -8.43
N ALA A 156 -3.89 -13.92 -9.68
CA ALA A 156 -3.25 -15.17 -10.11
C ALA A 156 -1.73 -15.22 -9.88
N ASN A 157 -1.08 -14.07 -9.80
CA ASN A 157 0.38 -13.93 -9.64
C ASN A 157 0.77 -13.45 -8.24
N THR A 158 -0.09 -13.68 -7.24
CA THR A 158 0.10 -13.18 -5.88
C THR A 158 0.27 -14.32 -4.89
N VAL A 159 1.26 -14.16 -4.00
CA VAL A 159 1.52 -15.08 -2.88
C VAL A 159 1.77 -14.28 -1.63
N PHE A 160 1.12 -14.67 -0.53
CA PHE A 160 1.36 -14.18 0.82
C PHE A 160 1.97 -15.28 1.69
N VAL A 161 3.00 -14.95 2.48
CA VAL A 161 3.66 -15.85 3.43
C VAL A 161 3.64 -15.32 4.87
N ASP A 162 3.35 -14.02 5.04
CA ASP A 162 3.21 -13.36 6.33
C ASP A 162 2.20 -12.19 6.23
N PRO A 163 1.61 -11.73 7.37
CA PRO A 163 0.62 -10.65 7.36
C PRO A 163 1.22 -9.24 7.31
N THR A 164 2.54 -9.08 7.38
CA THR A 164 3.22 -7.78 7.52
C THR A 164 3.80 -7.24 6.22
N GLY A 165 4.29 -8.14 5.36
CA GLY A 165 5.08 -7.82 4.18
C GLY A 165 6.57 -7.60 4.47
N LEU A 166 7.08 -8.06 5.60
CA LEU A 166 8.50 -8.04 5.91
C LEU A 166 9.27 -9.07 5.08
N SER A 167 8.67 -10.21 4.79
CA SER A 167 9.25 -11.20 3.89
C SER A 167 9.18 -10.74 2.43
N ASN A 168 10.30 -10.84 1.71
CA ASN A 168 10.37 -10.59 0.27
C ASN A 168 9.66 -11.67 -0.56
N ARG A 169 9.15 -12.72 0.09
CA ARG A 169 8.32 -13.76 -0.53
C ARG A 169 6.86 -13.38 -0.66
N ASN A 170 6.40 -12.30 0.01
CA ASN A 170 5.13 -11.66 -0.31
C ASN A 170 5.29 -10.94 -1.64
N ARG A 171 4.72 -11.51 -2.69
CA ARG A 171 4.91 -11.05 -4.06
C ARG A 171 3.58 -10.87 -4.76
N SER A 172 3.53 -9.91 -5.67
CA SER A 172 2.37 -9.62 -6.49
C SER A 172 2.77 -8.87 -7.76
N THR A 173 1.82 -8.56 -8.61
CA THR A 173 1.95 -7.70 -9.79
C THR A 173 1.16 -6.41 -9.58
N ALA A 174 1.41 -5.37 -10.39
CA ALA A 174 0.59 -4.17 -10.35
C ALA A 174 -0.86 -4.45 -10.77
N ASN A 175 -1.08 -5.39 -11.70
CA ASN A 175 -2.42 -5.84 -12.09
C ASN A 175 -3.16 -6.48 -10.90
N ASP A 176 -2.55 -7.44 -10.21
CA ASP A 176 -3.18 -8.12 -9.07
C ASP A 176 -3.45 -7.15 -7.90
N LEU A 177 -2.50 -6.23 -7.64
CA LEU A 177 -2.68 -5.22 -6.60
C LEU A 177 -3.80 -4.22 -6.91
N SER A 178 -4.11 -3.97 -8.19
CA SER A 178 -5.28 -3.16 -8.54
C SER A 178 -6.58 -3.85 -8.12
N LEU A 179 -6.68 -5.18 -8.27
CA LEU A 179 -7.83 -5.96 -7.80
C LEU A 179 -7.97 -5.90 -6.27
N LEU A 180 -6.86 -6.06 -5.55
CA LEU A 180 -6.85 -5.92 -4.09
C LEU A 180 -7.26 -4.51 -3.66
N THR A 181 -6.72 -3.47 -4.32
CA THR A 181 -7.02 -2.08 -4.00
C THR A 181 -8.49 -1.75 -4.27
N ALA A 182 -9.04 -2.25 -5.38
CA ALA A 182 -10.47 -2.11 -5.69
C ALA A 182 -11.36 -2.77 -4.62
N ALA A 183 -11.03 -4.01 -4.21
CA ALA A 183 -11.77 -4.70 -3.15
C ALA A 183 -11.67 -3.97 -1.80
N ALA A 184 -10.47 -3.50 -1.44
CA ALA A 184 -10.23 -2.76 -0.20
C ALA A 184 -10.97 -1.41 -0.17
N SER A 185 -11.08 -0.71 -1.30
CA SER A 185 -11.78 0.59 -1.40
C SER A 185 -13.30 0.48 -1.22
N GLN A 186 -13.89 -0.72 -1.34
CA GLN A 186 -15.29 -0.95 -1.01
C GLN A 186 -15.56 -1.03 0.50
N ASN A 187 -14.52 -1.09 1.32
CA ASN A 187 -14.66 -1.14 2.77
C ASN A 187 -14.41 0.25 3.38
N PRO A 188 -15.47 0.94 3.89
CA PRO A 188 -15.33 2.31 4.41
C PRO A 188 -14.34 2.43 5.56
N LEU A 189 -14.26 1.41 6.44
CA LEU A 189 -13.34 1.39 7.56
C LEU A 189 -11.87 1.36 7.09
N MET A 190 -11.58 0.59 6.06
CA MET A 190 -10.22 0.56 5.48
C MET A 190 -9.85 1.90 4.84
N GLY A 191 -10.81 2.55 4.19
CA GLY A 191 -10.65 3.91 3.66
C GLY A 191 -10.31 4.90 4.78
N GLU A 192 -11.17 4.99 5.80
CA GLU A 192 -10.99 5.87 6.96
C GLU A 192 -9.63 5.64 7.64
N TYR A 193 -9.32 4.40 8.01
CA TYR A 193 -8.09 4.08 8.72
C TYR A 193 -6.84 4.34 7.90
N SER A 194 -6.85 4.00 6.61
CA SER A 194 -5.67 4.20 5.77
C SER A 194 -5.38 5.67 5.47
N THR A 195 -6.39 6.55 5.53
CA THR A 195 -6.25 7.97 5.18
C THR A 195 -6.15 8.90 6.39
N THR A 196 -6.26 8.39 7.61
CA THR A 196 -6.07 9.18 8.84
C THR A 196 -4.68 9.83 8.85
N PRO A 197 -4.57 11.18 8.97
CA PRO A 197 -3.27 11.87 8.91
C PRO A 197 -2.37 11.61 10.11
N GLN A 198 -2.98 11.55 11.31
CA GLN A 198 -2.32 11.34 12.59
C GLN A 198 -3.27 10.60 13.53
N HIS A 199 -2.71 9.78 14.43
CA HIS A 199 -3.48 9.07 15.45
C HIS A 199 -2.68 9.02 16.75
N GLU A 200 -3.39 9.15 17.89
CA GLU A 200 -2.84 8.98 19.23
C GLU A 200 -3.46 7.73 19.85
N LEU A 201 -2.62 6.80 20.25
CA LEU A 201 -3.02 5.61 21.00
C LEU A 201 -2.68 5.81 22.48
N ALA A 202 -3.69 5.74 23.34
CA ALA A 202 -3.50 5.61 24.78
C ALA A 202 -3.13 4.14 25.07
N ALA A 203 -1.84 3.88 25.22
CA ALA A 203 -1.37 2.53 25.52
C ALA A 203 -1.77 2.09 26.94
N SER A 204 -1.98 0.79 27.15
CA SER A 204 -2.27 0.20 28.46
C SER A 204 -1.20 0.50 29.53
N THR A 205 -0.01 0.92 29.09
CA THR A 205 1.09 1.36 29.97
C THR A 205 0.93 2.80 30.49
N GLY A 206 -0.16 3.50 30.14
CA GLY A 206 -0.38 4.91 30.47
C GLY A 206 0.34 5.90 29.56
N GLN A 207 1.13 5.43 28.59
CA GLN A 207 1.84 6.27 27.63
C GLN A 207 0.95 6.59 26.42
N VAL A 208 0.93 7.86 25.98
CA VAL A 208 0.32 8.24 24.70
C VAL A 208 1.33 8.07 23.57
N LEU A 209 1.02 7.17 22.64
CA LEU A 209 1.84 6.91 21.46
C LEU A 209 1.28 7.66 20.25
N ARG A 210 2.11 8.47 19.60
CA ARG A 210 1.72 9.28 18.45
C ARG A 210 2.17 8.65 17.16
N TYR A 211 1.26 8.50 16.20
CA TYR A 211 1.51 7.93 14.88
C TYR A 211 1.17 8.94 13.78
N ASN A 212 1.97 8.93 12.72
CA ASN A 212 1.72 9.71 11.51
C ASN A 212 1.46 8.78 10.35
N ASN A 213 0.65 9.22 9.40
CA ASN A 213 0.45 8.47 8.17
C ASN A 213 1.79 8.28 7.43
N SER A 214 1.99 7.07 6.92
CA SER A 214 3.19 6.69 6.17
C SER A 214 3.25 7.32 4.78
N ASN A 215 2.09 7.77 4.25
CA ASN A 215 1.95 8.48 2.98
C ASN A 215 1.84 9.99 3.21
N ARG A 216 2.84 10.76 2.79
CA ARG A 216 2.84 12.22 2.94
C ARG A 216 1.76 12.93 2.12
N LEU A 217 1.27 12.31 1.05
CA LEU A 217 0.22 12.88 0.18
C LEU A 217 -1.09 13.08 0.95
N ILE A 218 -1.36 12.31 2.01
CA ILE A 218 -2.54 12.47 2.87
C ILE A 218 -2.64 13.86 3.53
N LYS A 219 -1.51 14.49 3.79
CA LYS A 219 -1.47 15.85 4.37
C LYS A 219 -1.51 16.96 3.34
N ASN A 220 -1.49 16.63 2.04
CA ASN A 220 -1.56 17.59 0.97
C ASN A 220 -3.03 17.80 0.55
N PRO A 221 -3.62 19.00 0.77
CA PRO A 221 -5.02 19.27 0.48
C PRO A 221 -5.37 19.22 -1.02
N GLN A 222 -4.38 19.15 -1.89
CA GLN A 222 -4.59 18.98 -3.33
C GLN A 222 -4.87 17.53 -3.74
N TRP A 223 -4.82 16.57 -2.78
CA TRP A 223 -5.09 15.18 -3.02
C TRP A 223 -6.40 14.76 -2.35
N ASP A 224 -7.26 14.12 -3.11
CA ASP A 224 -8.47 13.46 -2.64
C ASP A 224 -8.23 11.94 -2.70
N ILE A 225 -7.72 11.39 -1.59
CA ILE A 225 -7.34 9.98 -1.46
C ILE A 225 -8.34 9.29 -0.55
N SER A 226 -9.05 8.30 -1.07
CA SER A 226 -10.06 7.51 -0.34
C SER A 226 -9.50 6.22 0.27
N LEU A 227 -8.39 5.69 -0.26
CA LEU A 227 -7.66 4.54 0.27
C LEU A 227 -6.19 4.64 -0.12
N GLN A 228 -5.29 4.19 0.75
CA GLN A 228 -3.88 4.09 0.39
C GLN A 228 -3.11 3.06 1.21
N LYS A 229 -1.98 2.61 0.67
CA LYS A 229 -0.95 1.91 1.42
C LYS A 229 0.41 2.13 0.81
N THR A 230 1.40 2.35 1.68
CA THR A 230 2.81 2.43 1.29
C THR A 230 3.56 1.16 1.70
N GLY A 231 4.62 0.83 0.98
CA GLY A 231 5.52 -0.26 1.30
C GLY A 231 6.98 0.09 1.06
N TYR A 232 7.87 -0.51 1.84
CA TYR A 232 9.31 -0.49 1.61
C TYR A 232 9.98 -1.65 2.34
N ILE A 233 10.72 -2.42 1.62
CA ILE A 233 11.88 -3.23 2.03
C ILE A 233 12.91 -3.09 0.90
N VAL A 234 14.16 -3.42 1.16
CA VAL A 234 15.22 -3.23 0.13
C VAL A 234 14.88 -3.97 -1.15
N GLU A 235 14.37 -5.18 -1.06
CA GLU A 235 14.04 -6.04 -2.20
C GLU A 235 12.84 -5.55 -3.01
N ALA A 236 11.92 -4.81 -2.37
CA ALA A 236 10.72 -4.28 -3.01
C ALA A 236 10.88 -2.85 -3.54
N GLY A 237 11.92 -2.13 -3.08
CA GLY A 237 11.97 -0.67 -3.31
C GLY A 237 10.80 0.07 -2.66
N TRP A 238 10.55 1.29 -3.09
CA TRP A 238 9.46 2.12 -2.56
C TRP A 238 8.17 1.88 -3.34
N CYS A 239 7.13 1.39 -2.64
CA CYS A 239 5.84 1.02 -3.22
C CYS A 239 4.72 1.93 -2.70
N LEU A 240 3.68 2.11 -3.53
CA LEU A 240 2.45 2.83 -3.20
C LEU A 240 1.28 2.22 -3.98
N VAL A 241 0.17 2.03 -3.30
CA VAL A 241 -1.15 1.89 -3.94
C VAL A 241 -2.08 2.92 -3.36
N MET A 242 -3.01 3.43 -4.17
CA MET A 242 -4.05 4.35 -3.71
C MET A 242 -5.27 4.33 -4.63
N SER A 243 -6.43 4.57 -4.02
CA SER A 243 -7.65 5.02 -4.68
C SER A 243 -7.75 6.53 -4.45
N THR A 244 -7.91 7.30 -5.52
CA THR A 244 -7.89 8.77 -5.45
C THR A 244 -8.72 9.38 -6.56
N LYS A 245 -9.28 10.58 -6.32
CA LYS A 245 -9.97 11.35 -7.34
C LYS A 245 -9.04 12.36 -8.00
N ILE A 246 -8.94 12.33 -9.33
CA ILE A 246 -8.14 13.27 -10.13
C ILE A 246 -9.00 13.77 -11.28
N ALA A 247 -9.16 15.09 -11.40
CA ALA A 247 -9.94 15.74 -12.45
C ALA A 247 -11.38 15.19 -12.58
N GLY A 248 -12.00 14.79 -11.46
CA GLY A 248 -13.34 14.22 -11.40
C GLY A 248 -13.42 12.70 -11.57
N HIS A 249 -12.33 12.03 -11.94
CA HIS A 249 -12.26 10.57 -12.14
C HIS A 249 -11.74 9.85 -10.91
N ASP A 250 -12.42 8.77 -10.52
CA ASP A 250 -11.98 7.88 -9.45
C ASP A 250 -10.97 6.87 -10.01
N LEU A 251 -9.72 6.97 -9.58
CA LEU A 251 -8.59 6.22 -10.14
C LEU A 251 -7.97 5.28 -9.12
N LEU A 252 -7.55 4.12 -9.59
CA LEU A 252 -6.58 3.26 -8.90
C LEU A 252 -5.18 3.55 -9.44
N VAL A 253 -4.25 3.79 -8.53
CA VAL A 253 -2.83 3.99 -8.86
C VAL A 253 -2.00 2.97 -8.11
N VAL A 254 -1.19 2.21 -8.84
CA VAL A 254 -0.20 1.25 -8.30
C VAL A 254 1.17 1.66 -8.78
N LEU A 255 2.11 1.82 -7.84
CA LEU A 255 3.52 2.10 -8.10
C LEU A 255 4.36 1.09 -7.32
N LEU A 256 5.21 0.34 -8.02
CA LEU A 256 6.09 -0.65 -7.41
C LEU A 256 7.55 -0.33 -7.73
N ASP A 257 8.38 -0.52 -6.71
CA ASP A 257 9.83 -0.44 -6.84
C ASP A 257 10.32 0.89 -7.38
N ALA A 258 9.85 2.01 -6.82
CA ALA A 258 10.45 3.32 -7.10
C ALA A 258 11.80 3.46 -6.40
N GLY A 259 12.73 4.20 -7.04
CA GLY A 259 14.14 4.30 -6.61
C GLY A 259 14.38 5.06 -5.31
N GLY A 260 13.36 5.68 -4.70
CA GLY A 260 13.52 6.43 -3.46
C GLY A 260 12.20 6.82 -2.79
N LYS A 261 12.27 7.17 -1.51
CA LYS A 261 11.09 7.58 -0.71
C LYS A 261 10.35 8.78 -1.32
N GLY A 262 11.08 9.74 -1.86
CA GLY A 262 10.53 10.90 -2.56
C GLY A 262 10.01 10.55 -3.96
N SER A 263 10.65 9.58 -4.63
CA SER A 263 10.38 9.24 -6.02
C SER A 263 8.95 8.72 -6.22
N ARG A 264 8.44 7.83 -5.34
CA ARG A 264 7.06 7.33 -5.46
C ARG A 264 6.01 8.45 -5.36
N SER A 265 6.24 9.46 -4.50
CA SER A 265 5.36 10.62 -4.41
C SER A 265 5.49 11.52 -5.63
N ALA A 266 6.71 11.71 -6.14
CA ALA A 266 6.94 12.45 -7.38
C ALA A 266 6.30 11.75 -8.59
N ASP A 267 6.34 10.41 -8.65
CA ASP A 267 5.67 9.63 -9.68
C ASP A 267 4.14 9.80 -9.61
N ALA A 268 3.56 9.75 -8.41
CA ALA A 268 2.14 10.03 -8.21
C ALA A 268 1.75 11.44 -8.69
N GLU A 269 2.59 12.47 -8.42
CA GLU A 269 2.38 13.84 -8.92
C GLU A 269 2.51 13.94 -10.45
N ARG A 270 3.41 13.17 -11.09
CA ARG A 270 3.50 13.11 -12.55
C ARG A 270 2.23 12.51 -13.15
N ILE A 271 1.76 11.39 -12.60
CA ILE A 271 0.51 10.75 -13.01
C ILE A 271 -0.66 11.72 -12.86
N LYS A 272 -0.78 12.40 -11.70
CA LYS A 272 -1.84 13.38 -11.45
C LYS A 272 -1.88 14.48 -12.51
N ARG A 273 -0.72 15.10 -12.79
CA ARG A 273 -0.63 16.16 -13.81
C ARG A 273 -0.98 15.65 -15.20
N TRP A 274 -0.49 14.45 -15.54
CA TRP A 274 -0.76 13.83 -16.83
C TRP A 274 -2.25 13.53 -17.00
N VAL A 275 -2.91 12.87 -16.05
CA VAL A 275 -4.36 12.60 -16.09
C VAL A 275 -5.14 13.92 -16.24
N ALA A 276 -4.83 14.92 -15.43
CA ALA A 276 -5.51 16.21 -15.48
C ALA A 276 -5.35 16.90 -16.85
N SER A 277 -4.21 16.69 -17.54
CA SER A 277 -4.01 17.22 -18.90
C SER A 277 -4.81 16.46 -19.94
N GLN A 278 -4.85 15.11 -19.86
CA GLN A 278 -5.62 14.30 -20.81
C GLN A 278 -7.12 14.60 -20.74
N MET A 279 -7.68 14.73 -19.52
CA MET A 279 -9.10 15.03 -19.31
C MET A 279 -9.48 16.43 -19.79
N LYS A 280 -8.58 17.42 -19.72
CA LYS A 280 -8.82 18.75 -20.29
C LYS A 280 -8.93 18.72 -21.82
N VAL A 281 -8.09 17.93 -22.48
CA VAL A 281 -8.10 17.77 -23.94
C VAL A 281 -9.38 17.07 -24.40
N ALA A 282 -9.80 16.00 -23.70
CA ALA A 282 -11.04 15.28 -24.00
C ALA A 282 -12.27 16.20 -23.92
N ASN A 283 -12.39 16.99 -22.83
CA ASN A 283 -13.49 17.93 -22.65
C ASN A 283 -13.52 19.08 -23.68
N GLN A 284 -12.36 19.46 -24.25
CA GLN A 284 -12.29 20.48 -25.30
C GLN A 284 -12.64 19.91 -26.68
N GLY A 285 -12.40 18.62 -26.91
CA GLY A 285 -12.73 17.92 -28.16
C GLY A 285 -14.24 17.68 -28.32
N GLU A 286 -14.99 17.50 -27.22
CA GLU A 286 -16.46 17.33 -27.24
C GLU A 286 -17.24 18.65 -27.37
N GLY A 287 -16.60 19.81 -27.18
CA GLY A 287 -17.18 21.15 -27.28
C GLY A 287 -17.17 21.75 -28.69
N GLY A 288 -16.73 21.03 -29.69
CA GLY A 288 -16.78 21.45 -31.11
C GLY A 288 -18.21 21.43 -31.62
N ASN A 289 -18.82 22.62 -31.69
CA ASN A 289 -20.19 22.93 -32.06
C ASN A 289 -20.53 22.39 -33.48
N PRO A 290 -21.61 21.61 -33.65
CA PRO A 290 -22.10 21.26 -34.99
C PRO A 290 -23.02 22.41 -35.52
N ARG A 291 -22.46 23.60 -35.65
CA ARG A 291 -23.14 24.72 -36.34
C ARG A 291 -22.15 25.35 -37.32
N ASP A 292 -21.99 24.73 -38.48
CA ASP A 292 -21.64 25.39 -39.73
C ASP A 292 -21.65 24.38 -40.89
N LEU A 293 -22.83 23.83 -41.18
CA LEU A 293 -23.14 23.26 -42.50
C LEU A 293 -24.54 23.68 -42.89
N ARG A 294 -24.73 25.00 -43.09
CA ARG A 294 -25.77 25.57 -43.98
C ARG A 294 -25.17 26.81 -44.59
N GLY A 295 -24.70 26.67 -45.78
CA GLY A 295 -24.35 27.68 -46.72
C GLY A 295 -24.44 27.08 -48.12
#